data_c419d3df68b3d0f7c2609af1fcee31cc
#
_entry.id   c419d3df68b3d0f7c2609af1fcee31cc
#
_cell.length_a   1.000
_cell.length_b   1.000
_cell.length_c   1.000
_cell.angle_alpha   90.00
_cell.angle_beta   90.00
_cell.angle_gamma   90.00
#
_symmetry.space_group_name_H-M   'P 1'
#
loop_
_entity.id
_entity.type
_entity.pdbx_description
1 polymer ?
#
loop_
_entity_poly.entity_id
_entity_poly.type
_entity_poly.pdbx_seq_one_letter_code
_entity_poly.pdbx_strand_id
1 'polypeptide(L)'
;DTLSKAPAPRIILLHGGVFPVHLAMTSFAQFLIAMGYPEARIKHPGDERWSHSPYEPSERVAGMIAWFYEHEGVRPMMVGHSQGGMQAIKVLHDLAGTFAPSLPVWNPVTERPEARTSIVDPITGRDLPVVGNKVSYTSAVGAGGPSGVLPNQWSVITRIREIPDTTIQFDGFFIGIDWFAMTFTETGVPRFANASGKVEVRNVVLPAGYLHVTVPTTHHLPGNPTFREFLDTYRPTGERPDETTMPGSYSDNVLYAAENWFMIRRHWVLEAQRFVRARRGLVAPD
;
A
#
# COMPACT_ATOMS: atom_id res chain seq x y z
N ASP A 1 13.81 -16.32 9.92
CA ASP A 1 14.79 -15.84 10.92
C ASP A 1 15.70 -14.70 10.45
N THR A 2 16.17 -14.69 9.20
CA THR A 2 17.05 -13.62 8.73
C THR A 2 16.26 -12.32 8.49
N LEU A 3 15.05 -12.43 7.98
CA LEU A 3 14.21 -11.26 7.66
C LEU A 3 13.73 -10.56 8.93
N SER A 4 13.44 -11.29 10.01
CA SER A 4 13.02 -10.70 11.29
C SER A 4 14.06 -9.79 11.95
N LYS A 5 15.33 -9.91 11.53
CA LYS A 5 16.46 -9.08 12.00
C LYS A 5 16.76 -7.91 11.05
N ALA A 6 16.11 -7.85 9.88
CA ALA A 6 16.30 -6.78 8.92
C ALA A 6 15.37 -5.60 9.22
N PRO A 7 15.75 -4.36 8.86
CA PRO A 7 14.84 -3.23 9.00
C PRO A 7 13.58 -3.48 8.16
N ALA A 8 12.43 -3.46 8.83
CA ALA A 8 11.14 -3.62 8.16
C ALA A 8 10.62 -2.25 7.70
N PRO A 9 10.21 -2.10 6.43
CA PRO A 9 9.50 -0.92 5.96
C PRO A 9 8.23 -0.65 6.78
N ARG A 10 7.86 0.59 6.95
CA ARG A 10 6.57 0.94 7.52
C ARG A 10 5.46 0.63 6.51
N ILE A 11 4.36 0.04 6.97
CA ILE A 11 3.16 -0.16 6.17
C ILE A 11 2.11 0.86 6.62
N ILE A 12 1.74 1.76 5.71
CA ILE A 12 0.67 2.75 5.92
C ILE A 12 -0.61 2.15 5.35
N LEU A 13 -1.55 1.82 6.22
CA LEU A 13 -2.85 1.28 5.84
C LEU A 13 -3.85 2.43 5.70
N LEU A 14 -4.68 2.38 4.65
CA LEU A 14 -5.67 3.40 4.30
C LEU A 14 -7.03 2.71 4.14
N HIS A 15 -7.97 2.99 5.06
CA HIS A 15 -9.29 2.33 5.04
C HIS A 15 -10.28 3.00 4.08
N GLY A 16 -11.38 2.32 3.78
CA GLY A 16 -12.48 2.86 2.97
C GLY A 16 -13.28 3.95 3.69
N GLY A 17 -14.11 4.66 2.93
CA GLY A 17 -14.84 5.85 3.40
C GLY A 17 -16.09 5.60 4.23
N VAL A 18 -16.54 4.36 4.40
CA VAL A 18 -17.74 4.01 5.17
C VAL A 18 -17.40 3.16 6.38
N PHE A 19 -18.10 3.42 7.49
CA PHE A 19 -18.08 2.52 8.64
C PHE A 19 -18.87 1.24 8.27
N PRO A 20 -18.37 0.03 8.48
CA PRO A 20 -17.27 -0.42 9.36
C PRO A 20 -15.97 -0.83 8.62
N VAL A 21 -15.66 -0.27 7.47
CA VAL A 21 -14.50 -0.70 6.64
C VAL A 21 -13.14 -0.52 7.34
N HIS A 22 -13.03 0.39 8.32
CA HIS A 22 -11.83 0.50 9.14
C HIS A 22 -11.55 -0.78 9.93
N LEU A 23 -12.59 -1.54 10.31
CA LEU A 23 -12.45 -2.84 10.98
C LEU A 23 -11.85 -3.90 10.06
N ALA A 24 -12.19 -3.87 8.77
CA ALA A 24 -11.59 -4.76 7.78
C ALA A 24 -10.08 -4.47 7.63
N MET A 25 -9.67 -3.21 7.61
CA MET A 25 -8.25 -2.84 7.58
C MET A 25 -7.52 -3.15 8.91
N THR A 26 -8.19 -3.03 10.04
CA THR A 26 -7.68 -3.52 11.33
C THR A 26 -7.46 -5.03 11.30
N SER A 27 -8.39 -5.78 10.71
CA SER A 27 -8.24 -7.23 10.49
C SER A 27 -7.01 -7.55 9.62
N PHE A 28 -6.78 -6.78 8.56
CA PHE A 28 -5.60 -6.94 7.72
C PHE A 28 -4.30 -6.62 8.48
N ALA A 29 -4.30 -5.59 9.34
CA ALA A 29 -3.15 -5.31 10.20
C ALA A 29 -2.83 -6.48 11.14
N GLN A 30 -3.84 -7.04 11.79
CA GLN A 30 -3.71 -8.22 12.67
C GLN A 30 -3.21 -9.46 11.90
N PHE A 31 -3.69 -9.65 10.67
CA PHE A 31 -3.17 -10.68 9.76
C PHE A 31 -1.66 -10.53 9.54
N LEU A 32 -1.20 -9.34 9.18
CA LEU A 32 0.22 -9.08 8.94
C LEU A 32 1.07 -9.37 10.18
N ILE A 33 0.61 -8.97 11.37
CA ILE A 33 1.29 -9.24 12.65
C ILE A 33 1.36 -10.74 12.91
N ALA A 34 0.27 -11.46 12.75
CA ALA A 34 0.22 -12.91 12.93
C ALA A 34 1.08 -13.66 11.89
N MET A 35 1.29 -13.08 10.70
CA MET A 35 2.27 -13.55 9.71
C MET A 35 3.72 -13.21 10.07
N GLY A 36 3.97 -12.44 11.13
CA GLY A 36 5.31 -12.11 11.62
C GLY A 36 5.82 -10.72 11.24
N TYR A 37 4.96 -9.83 10.71
CA TYR A 37 5.35 -8.44 10.47
C TYR A 37 5.39 -7.64 11.78
N PRO A 38 6.41 -6.79 12.01
CA PRO A 38 6.52 -6.05 13.28
C PRO A 38 5.35 -5.08 13.48
N GLU A 39 4.62 -5.21 14.60
CA GLU A 39 3.47 -4.38 14.94
C GLU A 39 3.80 -2.88 14.93
N ALA A 40 4.95 -2.49 15.50
CA ALA A 40 5.40 -1.10 15.53
C ALA A 40 5.65 -0.49 14.12
N ARG A 41 5.68 -1.32 13.07
CA ARG A 41 5.82 -0.89 11.68
C ARG A 41 4.48 -0.76 10.94
N ILE A 42 3.38 -1.07 11.63
CA ILE A 42 2.01 -0.92 11.11
C ILE A 42 1.27 0.15 11.91
N LYS A 43 1.33 0.10 13.24
CA LYS A 43 0.70 1.10 14.10
C LYS A 43 1.26 2.50 13.89
N HIS A 44 0.39 3.47 13.87
CA HIS A 44 0.76 4.87 13.84
C HIS A 44 1.43 5.29 15.16
N PRO A 45 2.60 5.95 15.14
CA PRO A 45 3.36 6.19 16.38
C PRO A 45 2.76 7.26 17.28
N GLY A 46 1.85 8.12 16.78
CA GLY A 46 1.26 9.21 17.56
C GLY A 46 0.05 8.76 18.36
N ASP A 47 -0.89 8.05 17.75
CA ASP A 47 -2.18 7.68 18.34
C ASP A 47 -2.48 6.18 18.30
N GLU A 48 -1.52 5.38 17.89
CA GLU A 48 -1.60 3.91 17.80
C GLU A 48 -2.70 3.35 16.89
N ARG A 49 -3.31 4.17 16.02
CA ARG A 49 -4.31 3.71 15.06
C ARG A 49 -3.71 2.73 14.06
N TRP A 50 -4.54 1.81 13.56
CA TRP A 50 -4.14 0.80 12.57
C TRP A 50 -4.17 1.31 11.14
N SER A 51 -5.02 2.27 10.84
CA SER A 51 -5.19 2.78 9.48
C SER A 51 -5.58 4.25 9.47
N HIS A 52 -5.26 4.91 8.36
CA HIS A 52 -5.59 6.31 8.11
C HIS A 52 -6.93 6.44 7.40
N SER A 53 -7.62 7.54 7.68
CA SER A 53 -8.88 7.87 7.04
C SER A 53 -8.63 8.40 5.60
N PRO A 54 -9.47 8.03 4.62
CA PRO A 54 -9.40 8.60 3.27
C PRO A 54 -9.82 10.08 3.23
N TYR A 55 -10.31 10.63 4.35
CA TYR A 55 -10.65 12.05 4.50
C TYR A 55 -9.50 12.88 5.05
N GLU A 56 -8.41 12.27 5.47
CA GLU A 56 -7.19 13.00 5.80
C GLU A 56 -6.58 13.63 4.53
N PRO A 57 -5.94 14.81 4.63
CA PRO A 57 -5.19 15.38 3.50
C PRO A 57 -4.11 14.42 3.02
N SER A 58 -4.06 14.14 1.71
CA SER A 58 -3.06 13.23 1.14
C SER A 58 -1.64 13.78 1.26
N GLU A 59 -1.49 15.08 1.24
CA GLU A 59 -0.23 15.81 1.44
C GLU A 59 0.38 15.50 2.82
N ARG A 60 -0.47 15.31 3.83
CA ARG A 60 -0.04 14.88 5.17
C ARG A 60 0.58 13.50 5.12
N VAL A 61 -0.07 12.55 4.44
CA VAL A 61 0.46 11.18 4.28
C VAL A 61 1.75 11.20 3.47
N ALA A 62 1.84 12.01 2.41
CA ALA A 62 3.07 12.20 1.63
C ALA A 62 4.22 12.75 2.49
N GLY A 63 3.94 13.74 3.33
CA GLY A 63 4.91 14.28 4.30
C GLY A 63 5.37 13.25 5.34
N MET A 64 4.46 12.39 5.82
CA MET A 64 4.80 11.28 6.73
C MET A 64 5.68 10.22 6.06
N ILE A 65 5.46 9.91 4.79
CA ILE A 65 6.29 8.97 4.02
C ILE A 65 7.74 9.45 4.02
N ALA A 66 7.96 10.73 3.75
CA ALA A 66 9.31 11.31 3.77
C ALA A 66 9.92 11.25 5.18
N TRP A 67 9.16 11.60 6.22
CA TRP A 67 9.61 11.52 7.60
C TRP A 67 10.01 10.09 8.00
N PHE A 68 9.18 9.09 7.67
CA PHE A 68 9.50 7.69 7.97
C PHE A 68 10.75 7.22 7.22
N TYR A 69 10.89 7.59 5.94
CA TYR A 69 12.08 7.23 5.18
C TYR A 69 13.36 7.80 5.80
N GLU A 70 13.35 9.08 6.21
CA GLU A 70 14.48 9.71 6.88
C GLU A 70 14.89 9.00 8.16
N HIS A 71 13.93 8.60 8.99
CA HIS A 71 14.18 8.02 10.31
C HIS A 71 14.44 6.51 10.28
N GLU A 72 13.86 5.80 9.32
CA GLU A 72 13.88 4.34 9.26
C GLU A 72 14.86 3.79 8.21
N GLY A 73 15.28 4.60 7.25
CA GLY A 73 16.25 4.25 6.20
C GLY A 73 15.73 3.32 5.11
N VAL A 74 14.50 2.86 5.22
CA VAL A 74 13.81 2.00 4.26
C VAL A 74 12.52 2.67 3.78
N ARG A 75 12.21 2.52 2.50
CA ARG A 75 11.03 3.16 1.88
C ARG A 75 9.75 2.52 2.44
N PRO A 76 8.79 3.31 2.91
CA PRO A 76 7.49 2.78 3.33
C PRO A 76 6.73 2.05 2.23
N MET A 77 5.68 1.34 2.63
CA MET A 77 4.68 0.71 1.76
C MET A 77 3.30 1.30 2.08
N MET A 78 2.38 1.24 1.11
CA MET A 78 0.98 1.62 1.32
C MET A 78 0.05 0.47 0.92
N VAL A 79 -1.02 0.26 1.71
CA VAL A 79 -2.12 -0.64 1.35
C VAL A 79 -3.43 0.09 1.57
N GLY A 80 -4.18 0.30 0.48
CA GLY A 80 -5.42 1.04 0.48
C GLY A 80 -6.61 0.18 0.07
N HIS A 81 -7.74 0.38 0.74
CA HIS A 81 -9.00 -0.29 0.44
C HIS A 81 -10.07 0.73 0.07
N SER A 82 -10.78 0.48 -1.05
CA SER A 82 -11.88 1.32 -1.49
C SER A 82 -11.43 2.79 -1.67
N GLN A 83 -12.07 3.74 -1.02
CA GLN A 83 -11.66 5.15 -1.02
C GLN A 83 -10.24 5.36 -0.47
N GLY A 84 -9.76 4.50 0.46
CA GLY A 84 -8.36 4.50 0.91
C GLY A 84 -7.38 4.07 -0.19
N GLY A 85 -7.81 3.22 -1.13
CA GLY A 85 -7.04 2.91 -2.34
C GLY A 85 -6.91 4.11 -3.28
N MET A 86 -7.99 4.91 -3.43
CA MET A 86 -7.95 6.18 -4.16
C MET A 86 -7.02 7.18 -3.47
N GLN A 87 -7.07 7.24 -2.14
CA GLN A 87 -6.19 8.08 -1.33
C GLN A 87 -4.71 7.68 -1.51
N ALA A 88 -4.39 6.38 -1.54
CA ALA A 88 -3.03 5.91 -1.82
C ALA A 88 -2.52 6.42 -3.18
N ILE A 89 -3.35 6.34 -4.22
CA ILE A 89 -2.99 6.87 -5.55
C ILE A 89 -2.80 8.40 -5.50
N LYS A 90 -3.67 9.11 -4.78
CA LYS A 90 -3.55 10.55 -4.61
C LYS A 90 -2.23 10.93 -3.92
N VAL A 91 -1.82 10.19 -2.89
CA VAL A 91 -0.51 10.36 -2.22
C VAL A 91 0.65 10.15 -3.18
N LEU A 92 0.56 9.17 -4.09
CA LEU A 92 1.60 8.97 -5.12
C LEU A 92 1.70 10.20 -6.05
N HIS A 93 0.58 10.81 -6.43
CA HIS A 93 0.56 12.04 -7.22
C HIS A 93 1.07 13.25 -6.45
N ASP A 94 0.82 13.34 -5.14
CA ASP A 94 1.41 14.37 -4.27
C ASP A 94 2.94 14.25 -4.25
N LEU A 95 3.46 13.03 -4.03
CA LEU A 95 4.89 12.77 -4.09
C LEU A 95 5.50 13.04 -5.48
N ALA A 96 4.72 12.92 -6.54
CA ALA A 96 5.13 13.27 -7.91
C ALA A 96 5.12 14.79 -8.19
N GLY A 97 4.63 15.60 -7.25
CA GLY A 97 4.48 17.04 -7.46
C GLY A 97 3.33 17.43 -8.40
N THR A 98 2.38 16.51 -8.62
CA THR A 98 1.26 16.75 -9.57
C THR A 98 0.34 17.88 -9.10
N PHE A 99 0.12 18.01 -7.79
CA PHE A 99 -0.82 18.99 -7.23
C PHE A 99 -0.13 20.19 -6.60
N ALA A 100 1.09 19.98 -6.07
CA ALA A 100 1.91 21.06 -5.49
C ALA A 100 3.40 20.81 -5.75
N PRO A 101 4.20 21.83 -6.06
CA PRO A 101 5.62 21.67 -6.33
C PRO A 101 6.44 21.39 -5.07
N SER A 102 5.87 21.58 -3.89
CA SER A 102 6.54 21.43 -2.60
C SER A 102 5.54 21.04 -1.53
N LEU A 103 5.94 20.14 -0.64
CA LEU A 103 5.12 19.65 0.47
C LEU A 103 5.93 19.70 1.78
N PRO A 104 5.28 20.02 2.91
CA PRO A 104 5.95 19.99 4.20
C PRO A 104 6.24 18.54 4.64
N VAL A 105 7.34 18.32 5.33
CA VAL A 105 7.56 17.11 6.11
C VAL A 105 6.52 17.06 7.22
N TRP A 106 5.86 15.92 7.41
CA TRP A 106 4.88 15.75 8.48
C TRP A 106 5.40 14.79 9.53
N ASN A 107 5.50 15.27 10.76
CA ASN A 107 5.94 14.46 11.89
C ASN A 107 4.77 13.64 12.45
N PRO A 108 4.78 12.32 12.31
CA PRO A 108 3.67 11.46 12.74
C PRO A 108 3.58 11.27 14.26
N VAL A 109 4.63 11.63 15.00
CA VAL A 109 4.63 11.53 16.47
C VAL A 109 3.92 12.73 17.11
N THR A 110 4.19 13.93 16.58
CA THR A 110 3.59 15.17 17.06
C THR A 110 2.32 15.58 16.33
N GLU A 111 1.97 14.86 15.25
CA GLU A 111 0.82 15.13 14.38
C GLU A 111 0.84 16.57 13.80
N ARG A 112 2.02 17.08 13.42
CA ARG A 112 2.23 18.45 12.93
C ARG A 112 3.17 18.50 11.74
N PRO A 113 2.98 19.47 10.83
CA PRO A 113 3.97 19.74 9.80
C PRO A 113 5.24 20.33 10.46
N GLU A 114 6.39 19.95 9.94
CA GLU A 114 7.66 20.57 10.27
C GLU A 114 7.92 21.78 9.33
N ALA A 115 8.72 22.75 9.78
CA ALA A 115 9.04 23.97 9.00
C ALA A 115 10.10 23.69 7.92
N ARG A 116 9.97 22.55 7.22
CA ARG A 116 10.86 22.14 6.12
C ARG A 116 10.09 21.32 5.07
N THR A 117 10.58 21.37 3.84
CA THR A 117 10.02 20.65 2.68
C THR A 117 10.97 19.60 2.11
N SER A 118 12.07 19.35 2.81
CA SER A 118 13.07 18.32 2.50
C SER A 118 13.45 17.53 3.74
N ILE A 119 13.98 16.35 3.50
CA ILE A 119 14.57 15.44 4.49
C ILE A 119 16.05 15.25 4.18
N VAL A 120 16.80 14.72 5.14
CA VAL A 120 18.15 14.22 4.87
C VAL A 120 18.02 12.74 4.43
N ASP A 121 18.39 12.45 3.19
CA ASP A 121 18.39 11.07 2.70
C ASP A 121 19.31 10.20 3.58
N PRO A 122 18.78 9.18 4.26
CA PRO A 122 19.53 8.35 5.20
C PRO A 122 20.63 7.50 4.55
N ILE A 123 20.64 7.42 3.22
CA ILE A 123 21.64 6.68 2.45
C ILE A 123 22.76 7.58 1.96
N THR A 124 22.41 8.72 1.38
CA THR A 124 23.39 9.61 0.73
C THR A 124 23.83 10.79 1.61
N GLY A 125 23.07 11.10 2.66
CA GLY A 125 23.29 12.29 3.49
C GLY A 125 22.94 13.60 2.80
N ARG A 126 22.32 13.58 1.61
CA ARG A 126 21.95 14.78 0.84
C ARG A 126 20.51 15.19 1.15
N ASP A 127 20.23 16.48 0.93
CA ASP A 127 18.85 16.96 0.98
C ASP A 127 18.01 16.32 -0.14
N LEU A 128 16.86 15.78 0.25
CA LEU A 128 15.87 15.16 -0.63
C LEU A 128 14.52 15.84 -0.37
N PRO A 129 13.94 16.55 -1.36
CA PRO A 129 12.60 17.14 -1.20
C PRO A 129 11.55 16.06 -0.89
N VAL A 130 10.48 16.43 -0.19
CA VAL A 130 9.30 15.53 0.01
C VAL A 130 8.74 15.11 -1.34
N VAL A 131 8.58 16.07 -2.26
CA VAL A 131 8.27 15.77 -3.67
C VAL A 131 9.48 15.10 -4.31
N GLY A 132 9.27 13.92 -4.88
CA GLY A 132 10.32 13.05 -5.41
C GLY A 132 10.63 11.84 -4.53
N ASN A 133 10.16 11.82 -3.27
CA ASN A 133 10.25 10.60 -2.45
C ASN A 133 9.43 9.46 -3.05
N LYS A 134 9.83 8.25 -2.69
CA LYS A 134 9.20 7.02 -3.22
C LYS A 134 8.79 6.09 -2.09
N VAL A 135 7.72 5.33 -2.34
CA VAL A 135 7.37 4.14 -1.56
C VAL A 135 7.86 2.88 -2.28
N SER A 136 8.13 1.82 -1.53
CA SER A 136 8.61 0.57 -2.13
C SER A 136 7.50 -0.24 -2.78
N TYR A 137 6.29 -0.18 -2.22
CA TYR A 137 5.13 -0.92 -2.70
C TYR A 137 3.83 -0.17 -2.39
N THR A 138 2.90 -0.22 -3.33
CA THR A 138 1.53 0.27 -3.12
C THR A 138 0.53 -0.77 -3.60
N SER A 139 -0.44 -1.08 -2.75
CA SER A 139 -1.58 -1.94 -3.07
C SER A 139 -2.88 -1.15 -2.94
N ALA A 140 -3.77 -1.28 -3.91
CA ALA A 140 -5.10 -0.65 -3.88
C ALA A 140 -6.17 -1.65 -4.32
N VAL A 141 -7.11 -1.98 -3.42
CA VAL A 141 -8.23 -2.88 -3.74
C VAL A 141 -9.54 -2.11 -3.79
N GLY A 142 -10.32 -2.35 -4.85
CA GLY A 142 -11.62 -1.70 -5.06
C GLY A 142 -11.54 -0.17 -5.19
N ALA A 143 -10.42 0.36 -5.66
CA ALA A 143 -10.22 1.80 -5.84
C ALA A 143 -10.93 2.31 -7.10
N GLY A 144 -11.93 3.16 -6.92
CA GLY A 144 -12.72 3.73 -8.02
C GLY A 144 -14.21 3.83 -7.72
N GLY A 145 -15.01 3.91 -8.77
CA GLY A 145 -16.47 3.97 -8.70
C GLY A 145 -17.06 5.30 -8.21
N PRO A 146 -18.32 5.29 -7.72
CA PRO A 146 -19.05 6.49 -7.34
C PRO A 146 -18.39 7.32 -6.24
N SER A 147 -17.55 6.74 -5.41
CA SER A 147 -16.79 7.48 -4.39
C SER A 147 -15.86 8.54 -4.98
N GLY A 148 -15.51 8.43 -6.27
CA GLY A 148 -14.75 9.43 -7.00
C GLY A 148 -15.46 10.79 -7.14
N VAL A 149 -16.79 10.84 -6.99
CA VAL A 149 -17.54 12.11 -7.01
C VAL A 149 -17.43 12.90 -5.71
N LEU A 150 -16.87 12.31 -4.64
CA LEU A 150 -16.69 13.02 -3.37
C LEU A 150 -15.62 14.11 -3.50
N PRO A 151 -15.84 15.30 -2.92
CA PRO A 151 -14.95 16.47 -3.10
C PRO A 151 -13.48 16.19 -2.78
N ASN A 152 -13.20 15.37 -1.79
CA ASN A 152 -11.82 15.01 -1.40
C ASN A 152 -11.09 14.16 -2.46
N GLN A 153 -11.79 13.62 -3.47
CA GLN A 153 -11.21 12.82 -4.55
C GLN A 153 -11.14 13.56 -5.91
N TRP A 154 -11.71 14.76 -6.03
CA TRP A 154 -11.81 15.45 -7.32
C TRP A 154 -10.46 15.73 -7.97
N SER A 155 -9.42 16.02 -7.19
CA SER A 155 -8.09 16.31 -7.74
C SER A 155 -7.46 15.12 -8.45
N VAL A 156 -7.82 13.89 -8.08
CA VAL A 156 -7.22 12.66 -8.64
C VAL A 156 -8.14 11.91 -9.60
N ILE A 157 -9.43 12.28 -9.68
CA ILE A 157 -10.43 11.48 -10.42
C ILE A 157 -10.06 11.24 -11.88
N THR A 158 -9.52 12.25 -12.56
CA THR A 158 -9.10 12.15 -13.97
C THR A 158 -7.78 11.39 -14.15
N ARG A 159 -7.02 11.16 -13.08
CA ARG A 159 -5.69 10.53 -13.05
C ARG A 159 -5.63 9.24 -12.25
N ILE A 160 -6.75 8.80 -11.70
CA ILE A 160 -6.79 7.66 -10.78
C ILE A 160 -6.26 6.36 -11.40
N ARG A 161 -6.20 6.27 -12.72
CA ARG A 161 -5.66 5.11 -13.44
C ARG A 161 -4.20 5.27 -13.86
N GLU A 162 -3.63 6.44 -13.66
CA GLU A 162 -2.24 6.75 -13.98
C GLU A 162 -1.38 6.65 -12.73
N ILE A 163 -0.46 5.71 -12.69
CA ILE A 163 0.41 5.48 -11.54
C ILE A 163 1.77 6.15 -11.80
N PRO A 164 2.16 7.17 -11.01
CA PRO A 164 3.45 7.85 -11.17
C PRO A 164 4.61 7.03 -10.61
N ASP A 165 5.85 7.42 -10.96
CA ASP A 165 7.10 6.74 -10.56
C ASP A 165 7.47 6.90 -9.08
N THR A 166 6.56 7.35 -8.26
CA THR A 166 6.74 7.52 -6.81
C THR A 166 6.44 6.25 -6.00
N THR A 167 6.18 5.15 -6.69
CA THR A 167 6.19 3.79 -6.14
C THR A 167 7.06 2.89 -7.01
N ILE A 168 7.75 1.91 -6.41
CA ILE A 168 8.54 0.94 -7.19
C ILE A 168 7.62 -0.06 -7.86
N GLN A 169 6.60 -0.53 -7.14
CA GLN A 169 5.58 -1.42 -7.65
C GLN A 169 4.20 -1.01 -7.14
N PHE A 170 3.20 -1.13 -8.01
CA PHE A 170 1.79 -0.90 -7.72
C PHE A 170 0.96 -2.12 -8.13
N ASP A 171 0.18 -2.65 -7.20
CA ASP A 171 -0.79 -3.72 -7.46
C ASP A 171 -2.22 -3.17 -7.28
N GLY A 172 -2.96 -3.09 -8.37
CA GLY A 172 -4.37 -2.75 -8.38
C GLY A 172 -5.23 -4.01 -8.35
N PHE A 173 -6.03 -4.19 -7.29
CA PHE A 173 -6.93 -5.33 -7.13
C PHE A 173 -8.35 -4.96 -7.53
N PHE A 174 -8.90 -5.73 -8.44
CA PHE A 174 -10.29 -5.65 -8.88
C PHE A 174 -11.04 -6.87 -8.38
N ILE A 175 -12.24 -6.68 -7.86
CA ILE A 175 -13.15 -7.77 -7.55
C ILE A 175 -13.96 -8.06 -8.82
N GLY A 176 -14.14 -9.34 -9.14
CA GLY A 176 -14.76 -9.76 -10.40
C GLY A 176 -16.15 -9.16 -10.65
N ILE A 177 -16.96 -8.98 -9.59
CA ILE A 177 -18.21 -8.21 -9.62
C ILE A 177 -18.19 -7.28 -8.41
N ASP A 178 -17.99 -5.99 -8.65
CA ASP A 178 -17.93 -4.99 -7.59
C ASP A 178 -18.83 -3.78 -7.91
N TRP A 179 -20.01 -3.78 -7.30
CA TRP A 179 -20.97 -2.67 -7.45
C TRP A 179 -20.47 -1.35 -6.84
N PHE A 180 -19.66 -1.41 -5.80
CA PHE A 180 -19.12 -0.22 -5.13
C PHE A 180 -18.00 0.44 -5.95
N ALA A 181 -17.15 -0.35 -6.60
CA ALA A 181 -16.11 0.16 -7.49
C ALA A 181 -16.60 0.28 -8.95
N MET A 182 -17.84 -0.15 -9.24
CA MET A 182 -18.42 -0.23 -10.59
C MET A 182 -17.53 -1.00 -11.56
N THR A 183 -16.96 -2.11 -11.09
CA THR A 183 -16.15 -2.99 -11.93
C THR A 183 -16.94 -4.26 -12.25
N PHE A 184 -17.01 -4.56 -13.56
CA PHE A 184 -17.66 -5.76 -14.07
C PHE A 184 -16.69 -6.40 -15.06
N THR A 185 -16.16 -7.57 -14.72
CA THR A 185 -15.09 -8.22 -15.49
C THR A 185 -15.46 -8.58 -16.92
N GLU A 186 -16.75 -8.68 -17.23
CA GLU A 186 -17.26 -9.00 -18.57
C GLU A 186 -17.24 -7.78 -19.51
N THR A 187 -17.23 -6.57 -18.99
CA THR A 187 -17.35 -5.33 -19.78
C THR A 187 -16.02 -4.58 -19.97
N GLY A 188 -14.90 -5.16 -19.54
CA GLY A 188 -13.58 -4.55 -19.54
C GLY A 188 -13.34 -3.65 -18.32
N VAL A 189 -12.54 -4.15 -17.38
CA VAL A 189 -12.15 -3.38 -16.19
C VAL A 189 -11.18 -2.28 -16.61
N PRO A 190 -11.43 -0.99 -16.27
CA PRO A 190 -10.46 0.07 -16.47
C PRO A 190 -9.19 -0.25 -15.68
N ARG A 191 -8.07 -0.47 -16.38
CA ARG A 191 -6.81 -0.89 -15.77
C ARG A 191 -6.00 0.30 -15.28
N PHE A 192 -5.21 0.08 -14.24
CA PHE A 192 -4.13 0.98 -13.87
C PHE A 192 -2.98 0.82 -14.87
N ALA A 193 -2.37 1.94 -15.23
CA ALA A 193 -1.22 1.98 -16.12
C ALA A 193 -0.12 2.86 -15.53
N ASN A 194 1.14 2.57 -15.86
CA ASN A 194 2.22 3.45 -15.45
C ASN A 194 2.21 4.74 -16.29
N ALA A 195 2.46 5.88 -15.63
CA ALA A 195 2.45 7.19 -16.28
C ALA A 195 3.74 7.48 -17.07
N SER A 196 4.87 6.84 -16.71
CA SER A 196 6.20 7.20 -17.20
C SER A 196 7.02 6.02 -17.73
N GLY A 197 6.50 4.79 -17.60
CA GLY A 197 7.18 3.59 -18.05
C GLY A 197 8.18 2.96 -17.06
N LYS A 198 8.33 3.51 -15.84
CA LYS A 198 9.33 3.03 -14.87
C LYS A 198 8.73 2.21 -13.72
N VAL A 199 7.50 2.51 -13.30
CA VAL A 199 6.81 1.78 -12.23
C VAL A 199 6.31 0.43 -12.75
N GLU A 200 6.51 -0.63 -11.96
CA GLU A 200 5.88 -1.94 -12.21
C GLU A 200 4.41 -1.87 -11.78
N VAL A 201 3.48 -2.00 -12.73
CA VAL A 201 2.03 -1.98 -12.45
C VAL A 201 1.44 -3.35 -12.76
N ARG A 202 0.82 -3.97 -11.76
CA ARG A 202 0.04 -5.19 -11.89
C ARG A 202 -1.43 -4.90 -11.68
N ASN A 203 -2.27 -5.53 -12.47
CA ASN A 203 -3.72 -5.50 -12.31
C ASN A 203 -4.17 -6.93 -11.98
N VAL A 204 -4.66 -7.13 -10.77
CA VAL A 204 -5.06 -8.44 -10.23
C VAL A 204 -6.57 -8.50 -10.14
N VAL A 205 -7.19 -9.49 -10.79
CA VAL A 205 -8.64 -9.71 -10.75
C VAL A 205 -8.94 -10.82 -9.76
N LEU A 206 -9.48 -10.44 -8.61
CA LEU A 206 -9.95 -11.37 -7.60
C LEU A 206 -11.26 -12.04 -8.04
N PRO A 207 -11.58 -13.24 -7.51
CA PRO A 207 -12.81 -13.94 -7.81
C PRO A 207 -14.08 -13.12 -7.57
N ALA A 208 -15.11 -13.36 -8.38
CA ALA A 208 -16.40 -12.67 -8.29
C ALA A 208 -17.16 -12.92 -6.96
N GLY A 209 -16.78 -13.95 -6.22
CA GLY A 209 -17.33 -14.25 -4.90
C GLY A 209 -16.79 -13.42 -3.75
N TYR A 210 -15.78 -12.58 -4.00
CA TYR A 210 -15.25 -11.64 -3.00
C TYR A 210 -16.22 -10.46 -2.81
N LEU A 211 -16.29 -9.95 -1.60
CA LEU A 211 -17.15 -8.81 -1.28
C LEU A 211 -16.31 -7.56 -1.01
N HIS A 212 -16.69 -6.46 -1.64
CA HIS A 212 -15.98 -5.18 -1.56
C HIS A 212 -15.67 -4.76 -0.11
N VAL A 213 -16.67 -4.81 0.77
CA VAL A 213 -16.56 -4.31 2.16
C VAL A 213 -15.65 -5.19 3.01
N THR A 214 -15.59 -6.49 2.76
CA THR A 214 -14.94 -7.47 3.63
C THR A 214 -13.62 -8.02 3.07
N VAL A 215 -13.22 -7.67 1.86
CA VAL A 215 -12.02 -8.23 1.22
C VAL A 215 -10.74 -8.11 2.09
N PRO A 216 -10.52 -7.06 2.93
CA PRO A 216 -9.36 -7.04 3.83
C PRO A 216 -9.56 -7.82 5.14
N THR A 217 -10.72 -8.46 5.37
CA THR A 217 -10.96 -9.24 6.59
C THR A 217 -10.23 -10.59 6.51
N THR A 218 -9.05 -10.67 7.12
CA THR A 218 -8.10 -11.79 6.92
C THR A 218 -7.41 -12.25 8.20
N HIS A 219 -7.71 -11.65 9.38
CA HIS A 219 -7.03 -11.93 10.65
C HIS A 219 -7.12 -13.40 11.09
N HIS A 220 -8.15 -14.12 10.65
CA HIS A 220 -8.39 -15.53 10.99
C HIS A 220 -7.46 -16.52 10.24
N LEU A 221 -6.90 -16.09 9.09
CA LEU A 221 -6.14 -16.99 8.21
C LEU A 221 -4.89 -17.59 8.86
N PRO A 222 -4.03 -16.83 9.55
CA PRO A 222 -2.78 -17.35 10.09
C PRO A 222 -2.98 -18.41 11.20
N GLY A 223 -4.15 -18.43 11.84
CA GLY A 223 -4.49 -19.39 12.89
C GLY A 223 -4.88 -20.79 12.37
N ASN A 224 -5.16 -20.92 11.08
CA ASN A 224 -5.48 -22.18 10.44
C ASN A 224 -4.25 -22.72 9.71
N PRO A 225 -3.77 -23.95 10.03
CA PRO A 225 -2.57 -24.52 9.41
C PRO A 225 -2.63 -24.62 7.88
N THR A 226 -3.78 -24.96 7.30
CA THR A 226 -3.97 -25.09 5.86
C THR A 226 -3.84 -23.72 5.17
N PHE A 227 -4.48 -22.69 5.71
CA PHE A 227 -4.33 -21.32 5.19
C PHE A 227 -2.91 -20.83 5.35
N ARG A 228 -2.28 -21.11 6.51
CA ARG A 228 -0.91 -20.69 6.78
C ARG A 228 0.08 -21.31 5.78
N GLU A 229 -0.03 -22.60 5.51
CA GLU A 229 0.79 -23.28 4.50
C GLU A 229 0.60 -22.68 3.11
N PHE A 230 -0.64 -22.45 2.70
CA PHE A 230 -0.95 -21.80 1.45
C PHE A 230 -0.30 -20.40 1.35
N LEU A 231 -0.47 -19.56 2.38
CA LEU A 231 0.10 -18.20 2.43
C LEU A 231 1.63 -18.19 2.35
N ASP A 232 2.28 -19.15 3.01
CA ASP A 232 3.75 -19.24 3.04
C ASP A 232 4.35 -19.74 1.72
N THR A 233 3.62 -20.60 1.00
CA THR A 233 4.06 -21.21 -0.27
C THR A 233 3.55 -20.49 -1.52
N TYR A 234 2.57 -19.60 -1.37
CA TYR A 234 1.94 -18.89 -2.48
C TYR A 234 2.93 -18.18 -3.39
N ARG A 235 2.64 -18.22 -4.70
CA ARG A 235 3.34 -17.46 -5.73
C ARG A 235 2.31 -16.87 -6.70
N PRO A 236 2.40 -15.57 -7.02
CA PRO A 236 1.54 -14.96 -8.03
C PRO A 236 1.63 -15.64 -9.37
N THR A 237 0.49 -15.91 -10.00
CA THR A 237 0.41 -16.62 -11.30
C THR A 237 0.07 -15.71 -12.48
N GLY A 238 -0.15 -14.42 -12.24
CA GLY A 238 -0.50 -13.42 -13.26
C GLY A 238 -1.65 -12.51 -12.83
N GLU A 239 -2.44 -12.04 -13.79
CA GLU A 239 -3.55 -11.12 -13.53
C GLU A 239 -4.73 -11.80 -12.79
N ARG A 240 -4.91 -13.09 -13.00
CA ARG A 240 -5.93 -13.88 -12.30
C ARG A 240 -5.26 -14.92 -11.42
N PRO A 241 -5.37 -14.79 -10.09
CA PRO A 241 -4.89 -15.83 -9.18
C PRO A 241 -5.53 -17.18 -9.49
N ASP A 242 -4.77 -18.26 -9.30
CA ASP A 242 -5.30 -19.62 -9.48
C ASP A 242 -6.23 -19.98 -8.32
N GLU A 243 -7.52 -20.05 -8.63
CA GLU A 243 -8.57 -20.42 -7.68
C GLU A 243 -8.63 -21.92 -7.38
N THR A 244 -8.06 -22.76 -8.25
CA THR A 244 -8.19 -24.21 -8.14
C THR A 244 -7.45 -24.79 -6.94
N THR A 245 -6.40 -24.12 -6.49
CA THR A 245 -5.59 -24.51 -5.34
C THR A 245 -5.93 -23.75 -4.06
N MET A 246 -6.87 -22.81 -4.14
CA MET A 246 -7.28 -21.98 -3.02
C MET A 246 -7.96 -22.80 -1.91
N PRO A 247 -7.45 -22.81 -0.68
CA PRO A 247 -8.17 -23.42 0.44
C PRO A 247 -9.34 -22.55 0.90
N GLY A 248 -10.37 -23.18 1.45
CA GLY A 248 -11.53 -22.49 2.01
C GLY A 248 -12.50 -21.96 0.96
N SER A 249 -13.13 -20.84 1.27
CA SER A 249 -14.17 -20.20 0.45
C SER A 249 -13.77 -18.77 0.05
N TYR A 250 -14.52 -18.15 -0.84
CA TYR A 250 -14.27 -16.75 -1.24
C TYR A 250 -14.39 -15.76 -0.06
N SER A 251 -15.27 -16.05 0.91
CA SER A 251 -15.43 -15.21 2.11
C SER A 251 -14.22 -15.23 3.05
N ASP A 252 -13.30 -16.19 2.89
CA ASP A 252 -12.05 -16.22 3.65
C ASP A 252 -11.02 -15.23 3.12
N ASN A 253 -11.21 -14.70 1.91
CA ASN A 253 -10.33 -13.69 1.27
C ASN A 253 -8.86 -14.12 1.13
N VAL A 254 -8.61 -15.43 1.04
CA VAL A 254 -7.25 -15.99 1.15
C VAL A 254 -6.35 -15.56 -0.02
N LEU A 255 -6.88 -15.43 -1.25
CA LEU A 255 -6.07 -14.99 -2.39
C LEU A 255 -5.64 -13.52 -2.26
N TYR A 256 -6.53 -12.64 -1.78
CA TYR A 256 -6.17 -11.25 -1.49
C TYR A 256 -5.04 -11.18 -0.44
N ALA A 257 -5.17 -11.96 0.63
CA ALA A 257 -4.16 -12.04 1.67
C ALA A 257 -2.84 -12.58 1.12
N ALA A 258 -2.88 -13.64 0.31
CA ALA A 258 -1.71 -14.30 -0.25
C ALA A 258 -0.93 -13.39 -1.22
N GLU A 259 -1.63 -12.72 -2.13
CA GLU A 259 -1.05 -11.75 -3.06
C GLU A 259 -0.33 -10.62 -2.32
N ASN A 260 -1.04 -9.97 -1.37
CA ASN A 260 -0.45 -8.87 -0.60
C ASN A 260 0.71 -9.36 0.28
N TRP A 261 0.58 -10.50 0.96
CA TRP A 261 1.64 -11.02 1.81
C TRP A 261 2.90 -11.37 1.01
N PHE A 262 2.74 -11.97 -0.16
CA PHE A 262 3.86 -12.26 -1.05
C PHE A 262 4.62 -10.97 -1.42
N MET A 263 3.90 -9.93 -1.85
CA MET A 263 4.49 -8.67 -2.27
C MET A 263 5.10 -7.88 -1.11
N ILE A 264 4.45 -7.82 0.03
CA ILE A 264 4.99 -7.19 1.23
C ILE A 264 6.31 -7.84 1.65
N ARG A 265 6.37 -9.19 1.67
CA ARG A 265 7.64 -9.90 1.96
C ARG A 265 8.71 -9.61 0.90
N ARG A 266 8.35 -9.63 -0.38
CA ARG A 266 9.27 -9.31 -1.48
C ARG A 266 9.89 -7.93 -1.30
N HIS A 267 9.06 -6.91 -1.08
CA HIS A 267 9.53 -5.54 -0.91
C HIS A 267 10.28 -5.31 0.41
N TRP A 268 9.94 -6.03 1.47
CA TRP A 268 10.75 -6.03 2.69
C TRP A 268 12.17 -6.54 2.40
N VAL A 269 12.31 -7.66 1.69
CA VAL A 269 13.63 -8.19 1.31
C VAL A 269 14.39 -7.21 0.44
N LEU A 270 13.75 -6.63 -0.58
CA LEU A 270 14.38 -5.69 -1.51
C LEU A 270 14.87 -4.43 -0.80
N GLU A 271 14.06 -3.84 0.08
CA GLU A 271 14.45 -2.65 0.86
C GLU A 271 15.57 -2.96 1.87
N ALA A 272 15.51 -4.11 2.55
CA ALA A 272 16.60 -4.55 3.42
C ALA A 272 17.91 -4.74 2.64
N GLN A 273 17.86 -5.35 1.46
CA GLN A 273 19.03 -5.50 0.59
C GLN A 273 19.56 -4.15 0.11
N ARG A 274 18.67 -3.23 -0.33
CA ARG A 274 19.04 -1.87 -0.74
C ARG A 274 19.77 -1.15 0.38
N PHE A 275 19.19 -1.16 1.58
CA PHE A 275 19.77 -0.53 2.76
C PHE A 275 21.16 -1.09 3.12
N VAL A 276 21.31 -2.42 3.16
CA VAL A 276 22.60 -3.07 3.47
C VAL A 276 23.65 -2.77 2.40
N ARG A 277 23.28 -2.83 1.11
CA ARG A 277 24.20 -2.52 0.00
C ARG A 277 24.68 -1.06 0.07
N ALA A 278 23.75 -0.13 0.30
CA ALA A 278 24.06 1.28 0.45
C ALA A 278 25.03 1.54 1.62
N ARG A 279 24.79 0.94 2.79
CA ARG A 279 25.67 1.02 3.95
C ARG A 279 27.07 0.45 3.70
N ARG A 280 27.22 -0.43 2.73
CA ARG A 280 28.50 -1.01 2.29
C ARG A 280 29.14 -0.27 1.11
N GLY A 281 28.55 0.81 0.64
CA GLY A 281 29.03 1.54 -0.52
C GLY A 281 28.91 0.77 -1.85
N LEU A 282 28.00 -0.23 -1.93
CA LEU A 282 27.85 -1.12 -3.08
C LEU A 282 26.75 -0.69 -4.06
N VAL A 283 26.06 0.41 -3.79
CA VAL A 283 24.97 0.93 -4.65
C VAL A 283 25.18 2.41 -4.85
N ALA A 284 25.11 2.86 -6.11
CA ALA A 284 24.94 4.27 -6.41
C ALA A 284 23.61 4.78 -5.84
N PRO A 285 23.52 6.00 -5.32
CA PRO A 285 22.23 6.59 -4.98
C PRO A 285 21.34 6.65 -6.22
N ASP A 286 20.04 6.31 -6.04
CA ASP A 286 18.99 6.43 -7.07
C ASP A 286 18.79 7.87 -7.52
#